data_77ea513ded29dc2766844ac32c227836
#
_entry.id   77ea513ded29dc2766844ac32c227836
#
_cell.length_a   1.000
_cell.length_b   1.000
_cell.length_c   1.000
_cell.angle_alpha   90.00
_cell.angle_beta   90.00
_cell.angle_gamma   90.00
#
_symmetry.space_group_name_H-M   'P 1'
#
loop_
_entity.id
_entity.type
_entity.pdbx_description
1 polymer ?
#
loop_
_entity_poly.entity_id
_entity_poly.type
_entity_poly.pdbx_seq_one_letter_code
_entity_poly.pdbx_strand_id
1 'polypeptide(L)'
;MVWARWLSLTAVPLVFPELTVTDDCYLKPPLGCLPGISRRGQIRHIISKKHTPRGLQLARLLGDLMTTFAAEHGIKSKAIAHQLSEARGRTLLLIEPLTDEELRAQQDPLMSPILWDLGHIAHFEELWLTRNLDGPVEFVEMPGLFNPFEHSRSERGALRLPSIAECLEIMAEIRGRVLDRLERSDWDTSNALLRGAYVYHMVLQHEYQHNETMLQTLQLKRGRPYTPAQTFTPPAHVPGPNTPGGMVRFPGGSVDTGTDDRSVAYDNERPRHMVELSPFWIDRNAVTNAEFATFVAAGGYSTREYWSEAGWEWLKESGAEAPMYWHRQDGRWYSRSMDRVGPIQSSHPVCHVCYHEAEAFASFSGKRLPTEFEWEAAASWDAISRSKLGYPWGEQTPSKDLANLDQLSFGTAPVGSYPLNISPLGCYGMIGDVWEWTSSDFRPYPDFESFPYPEYSEAFFGNEYKVLRGGSWATRPGAIRNTFRNWDYPVRRQIFSGFRCARDD
;
A
#
# COMPACT_ATOMS: atom_id res chain seq x y z
N MET A 1 -19.76 21.49 0.11
CA MET A 1 -19.08 20.75 -0.96
C MET A 1 -17.55 20.85 -0.85
N VAL A 2 -16.96 20.76 0.34
CA VAL A 2 -15.50 20.89 0.54
C VAL A 2 -14.91 19.60 1.13
N TRP A 3 -15.71 18.62 1.45
CA TRP A 3 -15.35 17.48 2.30
C TRP A 3 -14.79 16.26 1.56
N ALA A 4 -14.95 16.15 0.24
CA ALA A 4 -14.60 14.95 -0.53
C ALA A 4 -13.15 14.87 -1.04
N ARG A 5 -12.18 15.61 -0.49
CA ARG A 5 -10.82 15.70 -1.07
C ARG A 5 -9.74 14.92 -0.32
N TRP A 6 -10.09 13.87 0.42
CA TRP A 6 -9.19 13.56 1.54
C TRP A 6 -8.45 12.25 1.57
N LEU A 7 -8.88 11.19 0.96
CA LEU A 7 -8.23 9.89 1.11
C LEU A 7 -8.03 9.17 -0.23
N SER A 8 -7.14 9.61 -1.07
CA SER A 8 -6.49 8.69 -1.98
C SER A 8 -5.22 8.17 -1.29
N LEU A 9 -5.37 7.19 -0.46
CA LEU A 9 -4.29 6.57 0.28
C LEU A 9 -4.11 5.13 -0.16
N THR A 10 -2.93 4.79 -0.55
CA THR A 10 -2.56 3.47 -1.02
C THR A 10 -1.40 2.91 -0.22
N ALA A 11 -1.47 1.69 0.10
CA ALA A 11 -0.64 0.97 1.04
C ALA A 11 0.68 0.46 0.49
N VAL A 12 1.73 0.34 1.27
CA VAL A 12 2.89 -0.45 0.97
C VAL A 12 4.08 -0.59 1.87
N PRO A 13 4.96 -1.49 1.67
CA PRO A 13 5.99 -2.05 2.52
C PRO A 13 7.38 -2.47 2.06
N LEU A 14 8.22 -2.86 3.00
CA LEU A 14 9.58 -3.36 2.89
C LEU A 14 9.78 -4.74 3.53
N VAL A 15 10.57 -5.63 2.93
CA VAL A 15 11.02 -6.91 3.51
C VAL A 15 12.42 -6.77 4.08
N PHE A 16 12.59 -7.22 5.31
CA PHE A 16 13.90 -7.63 5.81
C PHE A 16 14.13 -9.11 5.52
N PRO A 17 15.38 -9.56 5.37
CA PRO A 17 15.64 -10.98 5.42
C PRO A 17 15.14 -11.51 6.76
N GLU A 18 14.48 -12.64 6.71
CA GLU A 18 14.21 -13.43 7.91
C GLU A 18 15.50 -13.52 8.71
N LEU A 19 15.53 -12.90 9.88
CA LEU A 19 16.39 -13.40 10.94
C LEU A 19 15.82 -14.77 11.28
N THR A 20 16.34 -15.79 10.61
CA THR A 20 16.19 -17.16 11.08
C THR A 20 16.73 -17.17 12.50
N VAL A 21 15.83 -17.12 13.45
CA VAL A 21 16.14 -17.48 14.83
C VAL A 21 16.39 -18.97 14.78
N THR A 22 17.63 -19.35 14.59
CA THR A 22 18.05 -20.71 14.91
C THR A 22 17.90 -20.86 16.42
N ASP A 23 17.09 -21.84 16.82
CA ASP A 23 16.90 -22.28 18.20
C ASP A 23 18.20 -22.87 18.78
N ASP A 24 19.18 -22.03 19.09
CA ASP A 24 20.35 -22.46 19.87
C ASP A 24 21.02 -21.25 20.51
N CYS A 25 20.48 -20.80 21.63
CA CYS A 25 21.24 -20.09 22.67
C CYS A 25 20.44 -20.05 23.98
N TYR A 26 20.35 -21.19 24.65
CA TYR A 26 20.07 -21.24 26.08
C TYR A 26 21.34 -20.90 26.85
N LEU A 27 21.47 -19.67 27.32
CA LEU A 27 22.39 -19.34 28.41
C LEU A 27 21.64 -18.54 29.49
N LYS A 28 21.71 -19.06 30.70
CA LYS A 28 21.09 -18.58 31.94
C LYS A 28 21.52 -17.15 32.29
N PRO A 29 20.61 -16.33 32.85
CA PRO A 29 20.93 -15.02 33.36
C PRO A 29 21.51 -15.12 34.79
N PRO A 30 22.40 -14.21 35.19
CA PRO A 30 22.75 -14.01 36.62
C PRO A 30 21.67 -13.09 37.27
N LEU A 31 21.20 -13.53 38.40
CA LEU A 31 20.34 -12.80 39.34
C LEU A 31 21.03 -11.54 39.88
N GLY A 32 20.33 -10.42 39.80
CA GLY A 32 20.74 -9.18 40.47
C GLY A 32 19.62 -8.15 40.42
N CYS A 33 18.70 -8.22 41.38
CA CYS A 33 17.67 -7.20 41.58
C CYS A 33 18.28 -5.86 42.01
N LEU A 34 17.97 -4.80 41.31
CA LEU A 34 18.07 -3.42 41.79
C LEU A 34 16.68 -2.81 41.87
N PRO A 35 16.33 -2.09 42.96
CA PRO A 35 14.99 -1.57 43.15
C PRO A 35 14.77 -0.21 42.51
N GLY A 36 13.60 -0.03 41.88
CA GLY A 36 12.90 1.23 41.85
C GLY A 36 13.35 2.33 40.91
N ILE A 37 13.54 2.04 39.63
CA ILE A 37 13.60 3.12 38.61
C ILE A 37 12.32 3.07 37.81
N SER A 38 11.55 4.15 37.80
CA SER A 38 10.31 4.23 37.03
C SER A 38 10.62 4.08 35.51
N ARG A 39 9.81 3.29 34.81
CA ARG A 39 9.94 3.03 33.35
C ARG A 39 10.09 4.31 32.52
N ARG A 40 9.55 5.46 32.98
CA ARG A 40 9.75 6.78 32.34
C ARG A 40 11.20 7.27 32.36
N GLY A 41 11.98 6.90 33.38
CA GLY A 41 13.39 7.28 33.48
C GLY A 41 14.29 6.55 32.48
N GLN A 42 13.99 5.31 32.14
CA GLN A 42 14.80 4.54 31.19
C GLN A 42 14.68 5.07 29.75
N ILE A 43 13.47 5.44 29.31
CA ILE A 43 13.25 6.01 27.96
C ILE A 43 14.01 7.36 27.83
N ARG A 44 13.93 8.23 28.83
CA ARG A 44 14.67 9.51 28.82
C ARG A 44 16.19 9.34 28.84
N HIS A 45 16.71 8.34 29.53
CA HIS A 45 18.17 8.12 29.66
C HIS A 45 18.78 7.57 28.37
N ILE A 46 18.00 6.85 27.57
CA ILE A 46 18.45 6.26 26.30
C ILE A 46 18.43 7.30 25.16
N ILE A 47 17.46 8.21 25.15
CA ILE A 47 17.37 9.29 24.16
C ILE A 47 18.52 10.32 24.33
N SER A 48 19.11 10.44 25.51
CA SER A 48 20.15 11.45 25.79
C SER A 48 21.58 11.08 25.33
N LYS A 49 21.84 9.85 24.85
CA LYS A 49 23.17 9.44 24.38
C LYS A 49 23.39 9.84 22.91
N LYS A 50 24.22 10.87 22.73
CA LYS A 50 24.67 11.38 21.43
C LYS A 50 25.53 10.35 20.67
N HIS A 51 25.35 10.28 19.32
CA HIS A 51 26.25 9.68 18.30
C HIS A 51 26.00 8.22 17.88
N THR A 52 24.76 7.87 17.52
CA THR A 52 24.48 6.77 16.59
C THR A 52 23.45 7.22 15.55
N PRO A 53 23.42 6.66 14.33
CA PRO A 53 22.39 7.00 13.35
C PRO A 53 20.99 6.86 13.97
N ARG A 54 20.19 7.90 13.87
CA ARG A 54 18.89 8.05 14.57
C ARG A 54 17.97 6.82 14.41
N GLY A 55 17.91 6.25 13.21
CA GLY A 55 17.04 5.11 12.91
C GLY A 55 17.47 3.80 13.59
N LEU A 56 18.76 3.49 13.58
CA LEU A 56 19.28 2.27 14.21
C LEU A 56 19.12 2.27 15.74
N GLN A 57 19.23 3.42 16.36
CA GLN A 57 19.08 3.54 17.82
C GLN A 57 17.61 3.40 18.23
N LEU A 58 16.67 3.98 17.46
CA LEU A 58 15.24 3.85 17.73
C LEU A 58 14.72 2.45 17.38
N ALA A 59 15.18 1.86 16.28
CA ALA A 59 14.84 0.49 15.90
C ALA A 59 15.38 -0.54 16.94
N ARG A 60 16.59 -0.34 17.47
CA ARG A 60 17.11 -1.12 18.61
C ARG A 60 16.30 -0.92 19.87
N LEU A 61 15.94 0.31 20.21
CA LEU A 61 15.13 0.61 21.38
C LEU A 61 13.74 -0.02 21.33
N LEU A 62 13.09 0.05 20.16
CA LEU A 62 11.81 -0.63 19.95
C LEU A 62 12.02 -2.15 19.97
N GLY A 63 13.09 -2.68 19.41
CA GLY A 63 13.44 -4.09 19.45
C GLY A 63 13.73 -4.59 20.86
N ASP A 64 14.51 -3.85 21.67
CA ASP A 64 14.85 -4.21 23.06
C ASP A 64 13.62 -4.12 23.99
N LEU A 65 12.74 -3.13 23.80
CA LEU A 65 11.44 -3.08 24.50
C LEU A 65 10.59 -4.33 24.17
N MET A 66 10.58 -4.71 22.92
CA MET A 66 9.79 -5.84 22.42
C MET A 66 10.28 -7.21 22.91
N THR A 67 11.61 -7.42 22.98
CA THR A 67 12.19 -8.67 23.49
C THR A 67 11.88 -8.88 24.97
N THR A 68 11.79 -7.83 25.75
CA THR A 68 11.43 -7.91 27.17
C THR A 68 9.94 -8.25 27.35
N PHE A 69 9.06 -7.75 26.46
CA PHE A 69 7.64 -7.98 26.48
C PHE A 69 7.22 -9.36 25.95
N ALA A 70 7.96 -9.89 24.97
CA ALA A 70 7.60 -11.13 24.28
C ALA A 70 7.64 -12.37 25.19
N ALA A 71 8.27 -12.30 26.37
CA ALA A 71 8.47 -13.48 27.22
C ALA A 71 7.23 -13.95 28.00
N GLU A 72 6.22 -13.10 28.22
CA GLU A 72 5.16 -13.37 29.22
C GLU A 72 3.72 -13.45 28.69
N HIS A 73 3.43 -13.11 27.41
CA HIS A 73 2.05 -12.95 26.94
C HIS A 73 1.64 -13.85 25.76
N GLY A 74 0.31 -13.96 25.55
CA GLY A 74 -0.28 -14.89 24.58
C GLY A 74 0.26 -14.72 23.14
N ILE A 75 0.30 -15.79 22.39
CA ILE A 75 0.89 -15.86 21.03
C ILE A 75 0.39 -14.74 20.10
N LYS A 76 -0.91 -14.40 20.16
CA LYS A 76 -1.51 -13.38 19.29
C LYS A 76 -1.02 -11.98 19.64
N SER A 77 -0.97 -11.61 20.92
CA SER A 77 -0.45 -10.29 21.35
C SER A 77 1.02 -10.13 20.99
N LYS A 78 1.82 -11.19 21.11
CA LYS A 78 3.23 -11.18 20.68
C LYS A 78 3.37 -10.93 19.18
N ALA A 79 2.57 -11.60 18.37
CA ALA A 79 2.60 -11.44 16.91
C ALA A 79 2.24 -10.00 16.51
N ILE A 80 1.18 -9.44 17.10
CA ILE A 80 0.75 -8.05 16.85
C ILE A 80 1.84 -7.06 17.29
N ALA A 81 2.40 -7.24 18.48
CA ALA A 81 3.48 -6.40 18.98
C ALA A 81 4.69 -6.41 18.03
N HIS A 82 5.07 -7.59 17.54
CA HIS A 82 6.15 -7.72 16.54
C HIS A 82 5.81 -6.99 15.24
N GLN A 83 4.60 -7.17 14.69
CA GLN A 83 4.16 -6.51 13.46
C GLN A 83 4.15 -4.98 13.60
N LEU A 84 3.64 -4.45 14.73
CA LEU A 84 3.65 -3.02 15.02
C LEU A 84 5.08 -2.45 15.10
N SER A 85 6.00 -3.20 15.70
CA SER A 85 7.41 -2.79 15.79
C SER A 85 8.10 -2.82 14.44
N GLU A 86 7.86 -3.86 13.68
CA GLU A 86 8.42 -4.04 12.33
C GLU A 86 7.92 -2.92 11.40
N ALA A 87 6.61 -2.62 11.39
CA ALA A 87 6.04 -1.52 10.60
C ALA A 87 6.71 -0.19 10.92
N ARG A 88 6.82 0.16 12.22
CA ARG A 88 7.48 1.39 12.65
C ARG A 88 8.97 1.41 12.27
N GLY A 89 9.67 0.30 12.44
CA GLY A 89 11.08 0.19 12.02
C GLY A 89 11.26 0.52 10.54
N ARG A 90 10.31 0.11 9.70
CA ARG A 90 10.29 0.40 8.27
C ARG A 90 10.00 1.85 7.95
N THR A 91 8.98 2.41 8.60
CA THR A 91 8.68 3.84 8.48
C THR A 91 9.93 4.68 8.77
N LEU A 92 10.67 4.32 9.80
CA LEU A 92 11.90 5.02 10.18
C LEU A 92 13.04 4.82 9.18
N LEU A 93 13.16 3.65 8.56
CA LEU A 93 14.15 3.40 7.50
C LEU A 93 13.89 4.23 6.24
N LEU A 94 12.63 4.47 5.90
CA LEU A 94 12.31 5.34 4.75
C LEU A 94 12.81 6.76 4.94
N ILE A 95 12.81 7.26 6.17
CA ILE A 95 13.21 8.63 6.47
C ILE A 95 14.68 8.80 6.84
N GLU A 96 15.40 7.70 7.10
CA GLU A 96 16.79 7.74 7.53
C GLU A 96 17.72 8.55 6.60
N PRO A 97 17.59 8.46 5.26
CA PRO A 97 18.45 9.22 4.33
C PRO A 97 18.08 10.70 4.18
N LEU A 98 16.99 11.16 4.82
CA LEU A 98 16.41 12.49 4.58
C LEU A 98 16.91 13.51 5.59
N THR A 99 17.09 14.74 5.12
CA THR A 99 17.34 15.89 5.99
C THR A 99 16.04 16.42 6.61
N ASP A 100 16.14 17.24 7.65
CA ASP A 100 14.98 17.89 8.27
C ASP A 100 14.24 18.79 7.26
N GLU A 101 14.96 19.42 6.32
CA GLU A 101 14.38 20.22 5.25
C GLU A 101 13.59 19.34 4.27
N GLU A 102 14.15 18.21 3.86
CA GLU A 102 13.50 17.25 2.95
C GLU A 102 12.25 16.62 3.58
N LEU A 103 12.23 16.39 4.89
CA LEU A 103 11.07 15.88 5.62
C LEU A 103 9.91 16.89 5.69
N ARG A 104 10.23 18.19 5.74
CA ARG A 104 9.25 19.28 5.81
C ARG A 104 8.74 19.73 4.44
N ALA A 105 9.48 19.43 3.39
CA ALA A 105 9.16 19.90 2.05
C ALA A 105 7.89 19.24 1.51
N GLN A 106 6.93 20.06 1.09
CA GLN A 106 5.80 19.61 0.29
C GLN A 106 6.23 19.53 -1.18
N GLN A 107 6.34 18.32 -1.70
CA GLN A 107 6.82 18.08 -3.06
C GLN A 107 5.75 18.36 -4.12
N ASP A 108 4.49 18.17 -3.77
CA ASP A 108 3.32 18.38 -4.63
C ASP A 108 2.10 18.75 -3.78
N PRO A 109 1.20 19.63 -4.25
CA PRO A 109 -0.03 19.99 -3.51
C PRO A 109 -0.96 18.81 -3.20
N LEU A 110 -0.85 17.72 -3.94
CA LEU A 110 -1.63 16.49 -3.71
C LEU A 110 -1.01 15.57 -2.65
N MET A 111 0.20 15.88 -2.17
CA MET A 111 0.95 15.08 -1.21
C MET A 111 1.23 15.88 0.06
N SER A 112 1.32 15.20 1.19
CA SER A 112 1.72 15.82 2.45
C SER A 112 3.25 15.93 2.55
N PRO A 113 3.79 16.84 3.38
CA PRO A 113 5.14 16.69 3.88
C PRO A 113 5.30 15.36 4.63
N ILE A 114 6.42 14.69 4.47
CA ILE A 114 6.69 13.39 5.14
C ILE A 114 6.61 13.53 6.68
N LEU A 115 7.07 14.64 7.22
CA LEU A 115 6.97 14.92 8.66
C LEU A 115 5.51 15.01 9.14
N TRP A 116 4.61 15.50 8.31
CA TRP A 116 3.17 15.47 8.60
C TRP A 116 2.62 14.04 8.64
N ASP A 117 3.02 13.20 7.68
CA ASP A 117 2.61 11.79 7.64
C ASP A 117 3.07 11.02 8.89
N LEU A 118 4.28 11.28 9.38
CA LEU A 118 4.77 10.70 10.64
C LEU A 118 3.90 11.07 11.85
N GLY A 119 3.56 12.34 11.98
CA GLY A 119 2.68 12.80 13.05
C GLY A 119 1.27 12.22 12.94
N HIS A 120 0.75 12.14 11.72
CA HIS A 120 -0.58 11.55 11.47
C HIS A 120 -0.63 10.05 11.78
N ILE A 121 0.39 9.27 11.43
CA ILE A 121 0.52 7.86 11.83
C ILE A 121 0.43 7.73 13.35
N ALA A 122 1.15 8.57 14.10
CA ALA A 122 1.13 8.54 15.55
C ALA A 122 -0.25 8.89 16.12
N HIS A 123 -0.89 9.92 15.60
CA HIS A 123 -2.22 10.34 16.03
C HIS A 123 -3.30 9.29 15.74
N PHE A 124 -3.24 8.64 14.58
CA PHE A 124 -4.17 7.58 14.24
C PHE A 124 -3.99 6.36 15.15
N GLU A 125 -2.74 6.00 15.46
CA GLU A 125 -2.42 4.94 16.42
C GLU A 125 -2.97 5.27 17.82
N GLU A 126 -2.77 6.50 18.31
CA GLU A 126 -3.32 6.94 19.60
C GLU A 126 -4.85 6.89 19.62
N LEU A 127 -5.48 7.45 18.59
CA LEU A 127 -6.93 7.51 18.48
C LEU A 127 -7.56 6.13 18.58
N TRP A 128 -7.07 5.17 17.81
CA TRP A 128 -7.71 3.86 17.68
C TRP A 128 -7.25 2.84 18.73
N LEU A 129 -5.98 2.86 19.13
CA LEU A 129 -5.43 1.86 20.03
C LEU A 129 -5.40 2.30 21.51
N THR A 130 -5.83 3.53 21.81
CA THR A 130 -6.01 4.00 23.18
C THR A 130 -7.39 4.62 23.40
N ARG A 131 -7.70 5.76 22.77
CA ARG A 131 -8.92 6.52 23.08
C ARG A 131 -10.21 5.77 22.76
N ASN A 132 -10.35 5.29 21.52
CA ASN A 132 -11.57 4.60 21.07
C ASN A 132 -11.77 3.21 21.67
N LEU A 133 -10.76 2.65 22.34
CA LEU A 133 -10.91 1.41 23.10
C LEU A 133 -11.46 1.61 24.50
N ASP A 134 -11.41 2.81 25.04
CA ASP A 134 -11.82 3.16 26.40
C ASP A 134 -13.10 4.01 26.47
N GLY A 135 -13.62 4.45 25.32
CA GLY A 135 -14.76 5.36 25.20
C GLY A 135 -15.68 5.06 24.02
N PRO A 136 -16.61 5.95 23.71
CA PRO A 136 -17.36 5.90 22.47
C PRO A 136 -16.41 6.00 21.27
N VAL A 137 -16.76 5.31 20.18
CA VAL A 137 -15.97 5.38 18.94
C VAL A 137 -16.23 6.73 18.26
N GLU A 138 -15.26 7.64 18.35
CA GLU A 138 -15.33 8.98 17.78
C GLU A 138 -14.08 9.27 16.96
N PHE A 139 -14.25 9.33 15.64
CA PHE A 139 -13.14 9.74 14.77
C PHE A 139 -12.90 11.25 14.80
N VAL A 140 -13.94 12.02 15.10
CA VAL A 140 -13.96 13.48 15.03
C VAL A 140 -13.06 14.15 16.10
N GLU A 141 -12.68 13.41 17.14
CA GLU A 141 -11.82 13.89 18.22
C GLU A 141 -10.30 13.76 17.95
N MET A 142 -9.89 13.87 16.70
CA MET A 142 -8.49 14.10 16.37
C MET A 142 -8.23 15.61 16.27
N PRO A 143 -8.09 16.36 17.40
CA PRO A 143 -7.91 17.80 17.33
C PRO A 143 -6.52 18.13 16.80
N GLY A 144 -6.46 19.14 15.97
CA GLY A 144 -5.23 19.86 15.69
C GLY A 144 -4.43 19.40 14.47
N LEU A 145 -3.15 19.67 14.55
CA LEU A 145 -2.18 19.75 13.46
C LEU A 145 -2.16 18.55 12.49
N PHE A 146 -2.44 17.36 13.00
CA PHE A 146 -2.36 16.12 12.23
C PHE A 146 -3.74 15.53 11.87
N ASN A 147 -4.80 16.32 12.10
CA ASN A 147 -6.14 15.94 11.69
C ASN A 147 -6.31 16.16 10.17
N PRO A 148 -6.58 15.09 9.42
CA PRO A 148 -6.79 15.20 8.01
C PRO A 148 -8.02 16.02 7.62
N PHE A 149 -9.03 16.15 8.40
CA PHE A 149 -10.25 16.91 8.11
C PHE A 149 -10.12 18.41 8.39
N GLU A 150 -9.16 18.81 9.24
CA GLU A 150 -8.90 20.21 9.53
C GLU A 150 -7.93 20.85 8.53
N HIS A 151 -7.05 20.06 7.93
CA HIS A 151 -6.00 20.55 7.02
C HIS A 151 -6.01 19.80 5.70
N SER A 152 -6.40 20.45 4.63
CA SER A 152 -6.31 19.92 3.27
C SER A 152 -4.84 19.60 2.89
N ARG A 153 -4.61 18.65 1.99
CA ARG A 153 -3.23 18.31 1.59
C ARG A 153 -2.45 19.51 1.08
N SER A 154 -3.09 20.36 0.28
CA SER A 154 -2.45 21.55 -0.31
C SER A 154 -1.99 22.59 0.73
N GLU A 155 -2.58 22.58 1.93
CA GLU A 155 -2.26 23.52 3.00
C GLU A 155 -1.17 23.02 3.95
N ARG A 156 -0.90 21.71 3.96
CA ARG A 156 0.01 21.09 4.95
C ARG A 156 1.44 21.55 4.88
N GLY A 157 1.90 22.01 3.71
CA GLY A 157 3.23 22.59 3.54
C GLY A 157 3.44 23.91 4.28
N ALA A 158 2.35 24.63 4.60
CA ALA A 158 2.39 25.88 5.35
C ALA A 158 2.24 25.70 6.87
N LEU A 159 1.97 24.49 7.35
CA LEU A 159 1.78 24.21 8.76
C LEU A 159 3.10 24.27 9.53
N ARG A 160 3.04 24.78 10.76
CA ARG A 160 4.18 24.76 11.67
C ARG A 160 4.30 23.39 12.32
N LEU A 161 4.96 22.47 11.63
CA LEU A 161 5.20 21.12 12.10
C LEU A 161 6.29 21.09 13.23
N PRO A 162 6.20 20.15 14.19
CA PRO A 162 7.24 19.93 15.18
C PRO A 162 8.59 19.54 14.53
N SER A 163 9.66 19.53 15.29
CA SER A 163 10.93 18.94 14.83
C SER A 163 10.79 17.43 14.66
N ILE A 164 11.66 16.83 13.86
CA ILE A 164 11.69 15.36 13.73
C ILE A 164 11.95 14.68 15.07
N ALA A 165 12.75 15.27 15.94
CA ALA A 165 13.04 14.74 17.28
C ALA A 165 11.77 14.72 18.15
N GLU A 166 11.01 15.82 18.20
CA GLU A 166 9.73 15.89 18.91
C GLU A 166 8.71 14.90 18.35
N CYS A 167 8.63 14.77 17.02
CA CYS A 167 7.72 13.82 16.38
C CYS A 167 8.06 12.38 16.78
N LEU A 168 9.34 12.00 16.78
CA LEU A 168 9.80 10.67 17.18
C LEU A 168 9.56 10.40 18.68
N GLU A 169 9.69 11.39 19.55
CA GLU A 169 9.34 11.27 20.98
C GLU A 169 7.84 10.98 21.16
N ILE A 170 6.98 11.73 20.46
CA ILE A 170 5.53 11.50 20.48
C ILE A 170 5.20 10.08 19.97
N MET A 171 5.77 9.67 18.85
CA MET A 171 5.58 8.32 18.30
C MET A 171 5.99 7.22 19.30
N ALA A 172 7.09 7.41 20.00
CA ALA A 172 7.60 6.44 21.00
C ALA A 172 6.71 6.39 22.25
N GLU A 173 6.23 7.54 22.72
CA GLU A 173 5.34 7.61 23.88
C GLU A 173 4.00 6.94 23.60
N ILE A 174 3.38 7.23 22.43
CA ILE A 174 2.13 6.60 22.00
C ILE A 174 2.30 5.09 21.89
N ARG A 175 3.36 4.61 21.22
CA ARG A 175 3.65 3.18 21.09
C ARG A 175 3.84 2.50 22.45
N GLY A 176 4.46 3.14 23.42
CA GLY A 176 4.57 2.60 24.78
C GLY A 176 3.20 2.37 25.41
N ARG A 177 2.27 3.33 25.30
CA ARG A 177 0.88 3.18 25.81
C ARG A 177 0.11 2.10 25.05
N VAL A 178 0.30 2.00 23.75
CA VAL A 178 -0.34 0.97 22.92
C VAL A 178 0.13 -0.43 23.31
N LEU A 179 1.41 -0.63 23.55
CA LEU A 179 1.95 -1.92 23.99
C LEU A 179 1.48 -2.29 25.40
N ASP A 180 1.44 -1.33 26.34
CA ASP A 180 0.86 -1.53 27.68
C ASP A 180 -0.64 -1.91 27.60
N ARG A 181 -1.37 -1.40 26.61
CA ARG A 181 -2.76 -1.75 26.35
C ARG A 181 -2.90 -3.14 25.73
N LEU A 182 -2.04 -3.45 24.76
CA LEU A 182 -2.03 -4.73 24.04
C LEU A 182 -1.86 -5.92 25.01
N GLU A 183 -1.09 -5.77 26.09
CA GLU A 183 -0.92 -6.77 27.14
C GLU A 183 -2.23 -7.20 27.78
N ARG A 184 -3.20 -6.29 27.86
CA ARG A 184 -4.50 -6.47 28.55
C ARG A 184 -5.65 -6.71 27.60
N SER A 185 -5.37 -6.81 26.29
CA SER A 185 -6.40 -6.94 25.27
C SER A 185 -7.01 -8.34 25.26
N ASP A 186 -8.32 -8.41 25.19
CA ASP A 186 -9.10 -9.63 25.01
C ASP A 186 -9.60 -9.71 23.57
N TRP A 187 -9.30 -10.82 22.90
CA TRP A 187 -9.64 -11.05 21.49
C TRP A 187 -10.97 -11.79 21.31
N ASP A 188 -11.45 -12.46 22.35
CA ASP A 188 -12.73 -13.16 22.37
C ASP A 188 -13.76 -12.33 23.15
N THR A 189 -14.10 -11.17 22.58
CA THR A 189 -14.90 -10.15 23.21
C THR A 189 -16.11 -9.76 22.37
N SER A 190 -17.11 -9.17 23.00
CA SER A 190 -18.24 -8.53 22.32
C SER A 190 -17.86 -7.18 21.70
N ASN A 191 -16.73 -6.58 22.09
CA ASN A 191 -16.23 -5.35 21.48
C ASN A 191 -15.77 -5.62 20.04
N ALA A 192 -16.50 -5.05 19.07
CA ALA A 192 -16.26 -5.27 17.65
C ALA A 192 -14.87 -4.79 17.17
N LEU A 193 -14.28 -3.78 17.82
CA LEU A 193 -12.92 -3.29 17.50
C LEU A 193 -11.85 -4.29 17.93
N LEU A 194 -12.02 -4.93 19.08
CA LEU A 194 -11.04 -5.88 19.62
C LEU A 194 -11.22 -7.29 19.07
N ARG A 195 -12.45 -7.65 18.65
CA ARG A 195 -12.73 -9.00 18.15
C ARG A 195 -11.81 -9.34 16.97
N GLY A 196 -11.11 -10.46 17.09
CA GLY A 196 -10.14 -10.86 16.09
C GLY A 196 -8.90 -9.98 15.98
N ALA A 197 -8.75 -8.97 16.87
CA ALA A 197 -7.73 -7.93 16.84
C ALA A 197 -7.89 -6.91 15.67
N TYR A 198 -9.10 -6.75 15.16
CA TYR A 198 -9.39 -5.91 13.98
C TYR A 198 -8.75 -4.53 14.05
N VAL A 199 -8.94 -3.78 15.15
CA VAL A 199 -8.42 -2.41 15.28
C VAL A 199 -6.89 -2.34 15.22
N TYR A 200 -6.19 -3.34 15.72
CA TYR A 200 -4.72 -3.41 15.61
C TYR A 200 -4.29 -3.67 14.16
N HIS A 201 -4.98 -4.57 13.45
CA HIS A 201 -4.72 -4.80 12.03
C HIS A 201 -5.07 -3.57 11.19
N MET A 202 -6.14 -2.84 11.50
CA MET A 202 -6.51 -1.61 10.83
C MET A 202 -5.42 -0.53 11.00
N VAL A 203 -4.94 -0.30 12.22
CA VAL A 203 -3.87 0.67 12.49
C VAL A 203 -2.55 0.26 11.83
N LEU A 204 -2.23 -1.03 11.83
CA LEU A 204 -1.06 -1.56 11.16
C LEU A 204 -1.15 -1.32 9.64
N GLN A 205 -2.27 -1.63 9.03
CA GLN A 205 -2.51 -1.36 7.60
C GLN A 205 -2.48 0.13 7.29
N HIS A 206 -2.96 0.99 8.19
CA HIS A 206 -2.87 2.45 8.03
C HIS A 206 -1.41 2.94 8.01
N GLU A 207 -0.53 2.46 8.90
CA GLU A 207 0.90 2.81 8.85
C GLU A 207 1.52 2.31 7.54
N TYR A 208 1.12 1.13 7.07
CA TYR A 208 1.50 0.63 5.75
C TYR A 208 1.02 1.56 4.62
N GLN A 209 -0.20 2.08 4.68
CA GLN A 209 -0.74 3.03 3.70
C GLN A 209 0.07 4.32 3.64
N HIS A 210 0.51 4.83 4.76
CA HIS A 210 1.36 6.01 4.80
C HIS A 210 2.77 5.76 4.27
N ASN A 211 3.32 4.57 4.42
CA ASN A 211 4.63 4.24 3.83
C ASN A 211 4.60 4.39 2.29
N GLU A 212 3.53 3.95 1.61
CA GLU A 212 3.41 4.15 0.16
C GLU A 212 3.24 5.62 -0.21
N THR A 213 2.39 6.32 0.51
CA THR A 213 2.22 7.76 0.31
C THR A 213 3.55 8.50 0.44
N MET A 214 4.38 8.14 1.43
CA MET A 214 5.74 8.67 1.56
C MET A 214 6.60 8.33 0.34
N LEU A 215 6.54 7.09 -0.16
CA LEU A 215 7.29 6.69 -1.35
C LEU A 215 6.84 7.41 -2.62
N GLN A 216 5.55 7.66 -2.78
CA GLN A 216 5.03 8.50 -3.86
C GLN A 216 5.58 9.93 -3.75
N THR A 217 5.61 10.48 -2.54
CA THR A 217 6.22 11.79 -2.25
C THR A 217 7.71 11.80 -2.55
N LEU A 218 8.43 10.74 -2.18
CA LEU A 218 9.86 10.59 -2.45
C LEU A 218 10.17 10.41 -3.94
N GLN A 219 9.29 9.76 -4.68
CA GLN A 219 9.38 9.67 -6.14
C GLN A 219 9.17 11.04 -6.81
N LEU A 220 8.31 11.91 -6.26
CA LEU A 220 8.09 13.28 -6.72
C LEU A 220 9.22 14.24 -6.33
N LYS A 221 10.07 13.85 -5.37
CA LYS A 221 11.09 14.71 -4.78
C LYS A 221 11.92 15.43 -5.84
N ARG A 222 12.04 16.76 -5.67
CA ARG A 222 12.88 17.62 -6.48
C ARG A 222 14.31 17.68 -5.95
N GLY A 223 15.25 18.03 -6.83
CA GLY A 223 16.67 18.10 -6.47
C GLY A 223 17.32 16.72 -6.36
N ARG A 224 18.01 16.43 -5.24
CA ARG A 224 18.67 15.13 -5.05
C ARG A 224 17.60 14.03 -4.98
N PRO A 225 17.64 13.00 -5.86
CA PRO A 225 16.70 11.89 -5.80
C PRO A 225 16.79 11.15 -4.46
N TYR A 226 15.71 10.45 -4.11
CA TYR A 226 15.71 9.58 -2.94
C TYR A 226 16.50 8.31 -3.24
N THR A 227 17.50 8.04 -2.41
CA THR A 227 18.25 6.78 -2.44
C THR A 227 17.89 5.97 -1.21
N PRO A 228 17.30 4.78 -1.35
CA PRO A 228 16.97 3.94 -0.21
C PRO A 228 18.20 3.59 0.64
N ALA A 229 18.04 3.57 1.97
CA ALA A 229 19.10 3.20 2.89
C ALA A 229 19.54 1.73 2.71
N GLN A 230 18.63 0.87 2.31
CA GLN A 230 18.86 -0.53 2.00
C GLN A 230 18.17 -0.90 0.69
N THR A 231 18.88 -1.65 -0.15
CA THR A 231 18.33 -2.26 -1.36
C THR A 231 18.52 -3.76 -1.27
N PHE A 232 17.46 -4.52 -1.53
CA PHE A 232 17.56 -5.96 -1.68
C PHE A 232 17.80 -6.30 -3.14
N THR A 233 18.70 -7.24 -3.39
CA THR A 233 18.78 -7.87 -4.70
C THR A 233 17.57 -8.78 -4.82
N PRO A 234 16.65 -8.57 -5.80
CA PRO A 234 15.57 -9.50 -6.06
C PRO A 234 16.16 -10.91 -6.27
N PRO A 235 15.39 -11.98 -5.99
CA PRO A 235 15.80 -13.31 -6.40
C PRO A 235 16.21 -13.27 -7.86
N ALA A 236 17.34 -13.91 -8.19
CA ALA A 236 17.85 -13.92 -9.55
C ALA A 236 16.72 -14.34 -10.49
N HIS A 237 16.25 -13.39 -11.25
CA HIS A 237 15.10 -13.57 -12.12
C HIS A 237 15.53 -14.41 -13.30
N VAL A 238 15.04 -15.64 -13.37
CA VAL A 238 15.08 -16.43 -14.61
C VAL A 238 13.79 -16.13 -15.34
N PRO A 239 13.81 -15.32 -16.42
CA PRO A 239 12.62 -15.18 -17.26
C PRO A 239 12.16 -16.59 -17.63
N GLY A 240 10.97 -16.98 -17.22
CA GLY A 240 10.37 -18.21 -17.69
C GLY A 240 10.32 -18.12 -19.22
N PRO A 241 10.86 -19.09 -19.96
CA PRO A 241 10.94 -19.01 -21.40
C PRO A 241 9.57 -18.95 -22.09
N ASN A 242 8.49 -19.04 -21.35
CA ASN A 242 7.12 -19.15 -21.87
C ASN A 242 6.09 -18.53 -20.93
N THR A 243 6.29 -17.31 -20.42
CA THR A 243 5.10 -16.63 -19.89
C THR A 243 4.18 -16.35 -21.09
N PRO A 244 3.06 -17.08 -21.26
CA PRO A 244 2.25 -16.92 -22.44
C PRO A 244 1.67 -15.50 -22.42
N GLY A 245 1.96 -14.71 -23.43
CA GLY A 245 1.21 -13.48 -23.71
C GLY A 245 -0.25 -13.80 -24.10
N GLY A 246 -0.98 -12.75 -24.43
CA GLY A 246 -2.36 -12.87 -24.88
C GLY A 246 -3.38 -12.83 -23.74
N MET A 247 -4.59 -13.26 -24.07
CA MET A 247 -5.74 -13.20 -23.15
C MET A 247 -6.17 -14.59 -22.73
N VAL A 248 -6.84 -14.67 -21.59
CA VAL A 248 -7.58 -15.85 -21.11
C VAL A 248 -9.06 -15.54 -21.07
N ARG A 249 -9.89 -16.55 -21.31
CA ARG A 249 -11.33 -16.43 -21.32
C ARG A 249 -11.93 -16.86 -19.97
N PHE A 250 -12.68 -15.96 -19.35
CA PHE A 250 -13.60 -16.31 -18.28
C PHE A 250 -14.93 -16.74 -18.88
N PRO A 251 -15.49 -17.90 -18.48
CA PRO A 251 -16.66 -18.44 -19.16
C PRO A 251 -18.00 -17.77 -18.80
N GLY A 252 -18.00 -16.81 -17.86
CA GLY A 252 -19.20 -16.24 -17.28
C GLY A 252 -19.75 -17.08 -16.12
N GLY A 253 -20.80 -16.57 -15.49
CA GLY A 253 -21.52 -17.21 -14.40
C GLY A 253 -21.44 -16.46 -13.08
N SER A 254 -22.01 -17.09 -12.06
CA SER A 254 -22.09 -16.54 -10.71
C SER A 254 -20.80 -16.76 -9.95
N VAL A 255 -20.23 -15.71 -9.40
CA VAL A 255 -18.97 -15.71 -8.65
C VAL A 255 -19.14 -15.03 -7.30
N ASP A 256 -18.38 -15.49 -6.34
CA ASP A 256 -18.23 -14.83 -5.03
C ASP A 256 -17.32 -13.60 -5.13
N THR A 257 -17.78 -12.47 -4.61
CA THR A 257 -17.02 -11.21 -4.52
C THR A 257 -17.03 -10.70 -3.07
N GLY A 258 -15.98 -9.97 -2.70
CA GLY A 258 -15.84 -9.44 -1.35
C GLY A 258 -15.55 -10.52 -0.31
N THR A 259 -15.67 -10.20 0.97
CA THR A 259 -15.35 -11.11 2.09
C THR A 259 -16.22 -10.81 3.30
N ASP A 260 -16.37 -11.81 4.18
CA ASP A 260 -16.97 -11.64 5.51
C ASP A 260 -15.92 -11.63 6.63
N ASP A 261 -14.64 -11.66 6.29
CA ASP A 261 -13.56 -11.57 7.26
C ASP A 261 -13.58 -10.20 7.95
N ARG A 262 -13.88 -10.20 9.24
CA ARG A 262 -13.91 -9.02 10.10
C ARG A 262 -12.64 -8.89 10.96
N SER A 263 -11.61 -9.67 10.70
CA SER A 263 -10.35 -9.57 11.45
C SER A 263 -9.32 -8.66 10.77
N VAL A 264 -9.32 -8.61 9.44
CA VAL A 264 -8.34 -7.84 8.67
C VAL A 264 -8.94 -7.00 7.53
N ALA A 265 -10.12 -7.41 6.99
CA ALA A 265 -10.71 -6.74 5.84
C ALA A 265 -11.37 -5.41 6.22
N TYR A 266 -11.15 -4.40 5.41
CA TYR A 266 -11.85 -3.13 5.53
C TYR A 266 -13.34 -3.26 5.24
N ASP A 267 -14.13 -2.29 5.66
CA ASP A 267 -15.58 -2.26 5.46
C ASP A 267 -15.96 -2.29 3.96
N ASN A 268 -15.19 -1.62 3.10
CA ASN A 268 -15.46 -1.56 1.67
C ASN A 268 -15.22 -2.90 0.93
N GLU A 269 -14.58 -3.86 1.55
CA GLU A 269 -14.40 -5.22 1.02
C GLU A 269 -15.60 -6.13 1.37
N ARG A 270 -16.52 -5.65 2.19
CA ARG A 270 -17.64 -6.39 2.79
C ARG A 270 -18.99 -5.82 2.38
N PRO A 271 -20.05 -6.67 2.46
CA PRO A 271 -20.04 -8.10 2.74
C PRO A 271 -19.65 -8.93 1.50
N ARG A 272 -19.39 -10.22 1.73
CA ARG A 272 -19.31 -11.22 0.66
C ARG A 272 -20.66 -11.36 -0.04
N HIS A 273 -20.69 -11.33 -1.35
CA HIS A 273 -21.92 -11.40 -2.14
C HIS A 273 -21.67 -12.06 -3.50
N MET A 274 -22.74 -12.47 -4.17
CA MET A 274 -22.69 -13.08 -5.48
C MET A 274 -22.83 -12.03 -6.57
N VAL A 275 -22.01 -12.15 -7.62
CA VAL A 275 -22.08 -11.31 -8.83
C VAL A 275 -22.20 -12.21 -10.05
N GLU A 276 -23.15 -11.89 -10.94
CA GLU A 276 -23.28 -12.54 -12.25
C GLU A 276 -22.39 -11.83 -13.26
N LEU A 277 -21.44 -12.54 -13.83
CA LEU A 277 -20.54 -12.03 -14.85
C LEU A 277 -20.87 -12.65 -16.22
N SER A 278 -20.93 -11.82 -17.24
CA SER A 278 -20.95 -12.30 -18.64
C SER A 278 -19.58 -12.92 -18.97
N PRO A 279 -19.49 -13.79 -19.99
CA PRO A 279 -18.20 -14.23 -20.51
C PRO A 279 -17.35 -13.03 -20.96
N PHE A 280 -16.05 -13.06 -20.65
CA PHE A 280 -15.10 -12.03 -21.06
C PHE A 280 -13.70 -12.61 -21.25
N TRP A 281 -12.86 -11.86 -21.94
CA TRP A 281 -11.42 -12.11 -22.04
C TRP A 281 -10.66 -11.09 -21.21
N ILE A 282 -9.57 -11.51 -20.57
CA ILE A 282 -8.68 -10.65 -19.80
C ILE A 282 -7.21 -10.96 -20.14
N ASP A 283 -6.37 -9.93 -20.17
CA ASP A 283 -4.94 -10.09 -20.42
C ASP A 283 -4.29 -10.96 -19.32
N ARG A 284 -3.43 -11.88 -19.73
CA ARG A 284 -2.69 -12.74 -18.80
C ARG A 284 -1.75 -11.94 -17.90
N ASN A 285 -1.16 -10.88 -18.44
CA ASN A 285 -0.21 -10.01 -17.75
C ASN A 285 -0.72 -8.58 -17.73
N ALA A 286 -0.19 -7.75 -16.84
CA ALA A 286 -0.31 -6.31 -16.94
C ALA A 286 0.34 -5.81 -18.25
N VAL A 287 -0.17 -4.70 -18.80
CA VAL A 287 0.39 -4.06 -20.01
C VAL A 287 1.83 -3.64 -19.75
N THR A 288 2.72 -4.04 -20.65
CA THR A 288 4.16 -3.79 -20.54
C THR A 288 4.57 -2.42 -21.07
N ASN A 289 5.75 -1.94 -20.66
CA ASN A 289 6.34 -0.73 -21.22
C ASN A 289 6.52 -0.81 -22.74
N ALA A 290 6.85 -1.98 -23.29
CA ALA A 290 6.97 -2.17 -24.74
C ALA A 290 5.63 -1.97 -25.46
N GLU A 291 4.56 -2.57 -24.94
CA GLU A 291 3.22 -2.40 -25.51
C GLU A 291 2.74 -0.95 -25.42
N PHE A 292 2.93 -0.32 -24.25
CA PHE A 292 2.56 1.07 -24.08
C PHE A 292 3.38 2.03 -24.96
N ALA A 293 4.66 1.73 -25.18
CA ALA A 293 5.49 2.50 -26.11
C ALA A 293 4.99 2.43 -27.55
N THR A 294 4.34 1.34 -27.98
CA THR A 294 3.70 1.27 -29.31
C THR A 294 2.51 2.23 -29.42
N PHE A 295 1.71 2.37 -28.37
CA PHE A 295 0.64 3.35 -28.29
C PHE A 295 1.17 4.78 -28.40
N VAL A 296 2.21 5.11 -27.64
CA VAL A 296 2.87 6.42 -27.72
C VAL A 296 3.41 6.69 -29.11
N ALA A 297 4.10 5.70 -29.72
CA ALA A 297 4.68 5.83 -31.05
C ALA A 297 3.64 5.96 -32.17
N ALA A 298 2.46 5.34 -31.99
CA ALA A 298 1.33 5.45 -32.90
C ALA A 298 0.54 6.77 -32.78
N GLY A 299 1.04 7.74 -31.99
CA GLY A 299 0.37 9.01 -31.78
C GLY A 299 -0.78 8.94 -30.77
N GLY A 300 -0.73 7.99 -29.84
CA GLY A 300 -1.78 7.75 -28.85
C GLY A 300 -2.17 9.00 -28.05
N TYR A 301 -1.21 9.84 -27.71
CA TYR A 301 -1.43 11.12 -27.01
C TYR A 301 -1.91 12.28 -27.89
N SER A 302 -2.06 12.07 -29.20
CA SER A 302 -2.55 13.10 -30.14
C SER A 302 -3.79 12.68 -30.91
N THR A 303 -4.22 11.43 -30.80
CA THR A 303 -5.35 10.86 -31.54
C THR A 303 -6.60 10.86 -30.66
N ARG A 304 -7.52 11.80 -30.90
CA ARG A 304 -8.73 12.05 -30.10
C ARG A 304 -9.60 10.80 -29.93
N GLU A 305 -9.67 9.97 -30.95
CA GLU A 305 -10.57 8.81 -31.03
C GLU A 305 -10.29 7.74 -29.95
N TYR A 306 -9.11 7.73 -29.34
CA TYR A 306 -8.77 6.77 -28.29
C TYR A 306 -9.25 7.22 -26.90
N TRP A 307 -9.55 8.51 -26.72
CA TRP A 307 -9.82 9.12 -25.43
C TRP A 307 -11.32 9.33 -25.20
N SER A 308 -11.80 9.02 -24.00
CA SER A 308 -13.09 9.52 -23.53
C SER A 308 -13.09 11.05 -23.48
N GLU A 309 -14.26 11.68 -23.32
CA GLU A 309 -14.36 13.14 -23.23
C GLU A 309 -13.52 13.66 -22.05
N ALA A 310 -13.70 13.06 -20.85
CA ALA A 310 -12.98 13.44 -19.66
C ALA A 310 -11.44 13.22 -19.80
N GLY A 311 -11.05 12.11 -20.44
CA GLY A 311 -9.64 11.81 -20.72
C GLY A 311 -9.00 12.80 -21.68
N TRP A 312 -9.75 13.25 -22.68
CA TRP A 312 -9.26 14.24 -23.65
C TRP A 312 -9.11 15.62 -23.01
N GLU A 313 -10.05 16.04 -22.16
CA GLU A 313 -9.93 17.29 -21.41
C GLU A 313 -8.70 17.24 -20.49
N TRP A 314 -8.55 16.17 -19.73
CA TRP A 314 -7.37 15.95 -18.89
C TRP A 314 -6.07 16.03 -19.71
N LEU A 315 -6.03 15.41 -20.88
CA LEU A 315 -4.84 15.43 -21.75
C LEU A 315 -4.48 16.83 -22.19
N LYS A 316 -5.46 17.65 -22.57
CA LYS A 316 -5.25 19.06 -22.93
C LYS A 316 -4.74 19.89 -21.77
N GLU A 317 -5.30 19.66 -20.56
CA GLU A 317 -4.91 20.40 -19.36
C GLU A 317 -3.51 20.01 -18.85
N SER A 318 -3.21 18.71 -18.87
CA SER A 318 -1.94 18.18 -18.36
C SER A 318 -0.78 18.37 -19.33
N GLY A 319 -1.05 18.45 -20.64
CA GLY A 319 -0.03 18.46 -21.68
C GLY A 319 0.83 17.18 -21.71
N ALA A 320 0.29 16.06 -21.23
CA ALA A 320 1.01 14.80 -21.18
C ALA A 320 1.29 14.25 -22.57
N GLU A 321 2.48 13.68 -22.78
CA GLU A 321 2.91 13.07 -24.05
C GLU A 321 3.38 11.62 -23.88
N ALA A 322 3.52 11.16 -22.63
CA ALA A 322 3.98 9.82 -22.27
C ALA A 322 3.66 9.55 -20.77
N PRO A 323 3.82 8.32 -20.25
CA PRO A 323 3.73 8.01 -18.83
C PRO A 323 4.58 8.96 -17.98
N MET A 324 4.12 9.27 -16.76
CA MET A 324 4.87 10.13 -15.85
C MET A 324 6.27 9.53 -15.62
N TYR A 325 7.30 10.38 -15.56
CA TYR A 325 8.72 10.04 -15.46
C TYR A 325 9.35 9.42 -16.71
N TRP A 326 8.63 9.23 -17.82
CA TRP A 326 9.26 8.93 -19.09
C TRP A 326 9.77 10.21 -19.74
N HIS A 327 10.97 10.13 -20.33
CA HIS A 327 11.54 11.21 -21.12
C HIS A 327 12.36 10.65 -22.29
N ARG A 328 12.51 11.44 -23.34
CA ARG A 328 13.34 11.05 -24.49
C ARG A 328 14.79 11.51 -24.29
N GLN A 329 15.72 10.58 -24.54
CA GLN A 329 17.14 10.86 -24.62
C GLN A 329 17.71 10.07 -25.82
N ASP A 330 18.39 10.76 -26.74
CA ASP A 330 19.00 10.16 -27.95
C ASP A 330 18.01 9.26 -28.73
N GLY A 331 16.76 9.71 -28.88
CA GLY A 331 15.71 9.02 -29.62
C GLY A 331 15.09 7.80 -28.89
N ARG A 332 15.56 7.49 -27.69
CA ARG A 332 15.05 6.37 -26.85
C ARG A 332 14.26 6.87 -25.67
N TRP A 333 13.35 6.04 -25.17
CA TRP A 333 12.66 6.30 -23.93
C TRP A 333 13.49 5.86 -22.72
N TYR A 334 13.58 6.76 -21.73
CA TYR A 334 14.15 6.56 -20.40
C TYR A 334 13.07 6.78 -19.37
N SER A 335 13.20 6.15 -18.21
CA SER A 335 12.33 6.38 -17.07
C SER A 335 13.15 6.56 -15.80
N ARG A 336 12.53 7.21 -14.79
CA ARG A 336 13.09 7.36 -13.46
C ARG A 336 12.27 6.57 -12.45
N SER A 337 12.95 5.76 -11.65
CA SER A 337 12.38 5.12 -10.45
C SER A 337 13.32 5.42 -9.27
N MET A 338 12.86 6.22 -8.32
CA MET A 338 13.64 6.75 -7.21
C MET A 338 14.90 7.49 -7.71
N ASP A 339 16.11 7.01 -7.36
CA ASP A 339 17.39 7.54 -7.82
C ASP A 339 17.89 6.94 -9.13
N ARG A 340 17.20 5.93 -9.66
CA ARG A 340 17.61 5.21 -10.86
C ARG A 340 16.97 5.82 -12.11
N VAL A 341 17.80 6.28 -13.02
CA VAL A 341 17.40 6.72 -14.36
C VAL A 341 18.03 5.79 -15.38
N GLY A 342 17.25 5.26 -16.28
CA GLY A 342 17.73 4.34 -17.31
C GLY A 342 16.73 4.14 -18.45
N PRO A 343 17.13 3.43 -19.51
CA PRO A 343 16.20 3.03 -20.57
C PRO A 343 14.99 2.29 -19.97
N ILE A 344 13.78 2.54 -20.52
CA ILE A 344 12.59 1.81 -20.09
C ILE A 344 12.82 0.31 -20.24
N GLN A 345 12.43 -0.43 -19.21
CA GLN A 345 12.55 -1.89 -19.23
C GLN A 345 11.35 -2.47 -19.98
N SER A 346 11.56 -2.93 -21.21
CA SER A 346 10.50 -3.31 -22.16
C SER A 346 9.50 -4.32 -21.60
N SER A 347 9.95 -5.30 -20.83
CA SER A 347 9.14 -6.38 -20.25
C SER A 347 8.51 -6.07 -18.89
N HIS A 348 8.79 -4.91 -18.30
CA HIS A 348 8.17 -4.50 -17.05
C HIS A 348 6.77 -3.93 -17.30
N PRO A 349 5.83 -4.05 -16.34
CA PRO A 349 4.54 -3.35 -16.41
C PRO A 349 4.78 -1.85 -16.61
N VAL A 350 3.95 -1.21 -17.42
CA VAL A 350 3.89 0.25 -17.44
C VAL A 350 3.43 0.74 -16.06
N CYS A 351 4.11 1.75 -15.57
CA CYS A 351 3.84 2.33 -14.25
C CYS A 351 3.74 3.84 -14.35
N HIS A 352 3.02 4.46 -13.40
CA HIS A 352 2.79 5.90 -13.36
C HIS A 352 1.94 6.41 -14.53
N VAL A 353 0.92 5.65 -14.88
CA VAL A 353 -0.16 6.04 -15.79
C VAL A 353 -1.44 6.28 -15.00
N CYS A 354 -2.22 7.29 -15.38
CA CYS A 354 -3.52 7.53 -14.81
C CYS A 354 -4.61 6.64 -15.45
N TYR A 355 -5.82 6.67 -14.89
CA TYR A 355 -6.96 5.94 -15.44
C TYR A 355 -7.23 6.30 -16.92
N HIS A 356 -7.19 7.59 -17.27
CA HIS A 356 -7.44 8.05 -18.63
C HIS A 356 -6.42 7.53 -19.64
N GLU A 357 -5.15 7.42 -19.27
CA GLU A 357 -4.09 6.84 -20.10
C GLU A 357 -4.32 5.33 -20.31
N ALA A 358 -4.74 4.64 -19.23
CA ALA A 358 -5.07 3.22 -19.30
C ALA A 358 -6.30 2.94 -20.17
N GLU A 359 -7.35 3.76 -20.05
CA GLU A 359 -8.56 3.70 -20.86
C GLU A 359 -8.26 3.97 -22.35
N ALA A 360 -7.44 4.99 -22.65
CA ALA A 360 -7.06 5.34 -24.03
C ALA A 360 -6.20 4.23 -24.68
N PHE A 361 -5.26 3.63 -23.94
CA PHE A 361 -4.52 2.47 -24.43
C PHE A 361 -5.44 1.28 -24.71
N ALA A 362 -6.37 0.99 -23.82
CA ALA A 362 -7.33 -0.09 -24.01
C ALA A 362 -8.16 0.13 -25.28
N SER A 363 -8.67 1.34 -25.50
CA SER A 363 -9.39 1.74 -26.73
C SER A 363 -8.51 1.58 -27.99
N PHE A 364 -7.26 2.07 -27.96
CA PHE A 364 -6.30 1.87 -29.03
C PHE A 364 -6.10 0.39 -29.40
N SER A 365 -6.11 -0.47 -28.40
CA SER A 365 -5.91 -1.93 -28.55
C SER A 365 -7.18 -2.69 -28.93
N GLY A 366 -8.31 -2.01 -29.13
CA GLY A 366 -9.61 -2.64 -29.39
C GLY A 366 -10.12 -3.42 -28.16
N LYS A 367 -9.77 -2.96 -26.97
CA LYS A 367 -10.09 -3.55 -25.68
C LYS A 367 -10.76 -2.52 -24.76
N ARG A 368 -11.04 -2.91 -23.53
CA ARG A 368 -11.46 -2.05 -22.41
C ARG A 368 -10.70 -2.40 -21.13
N LEU A 369 -10.85 -1.59 -20.10
CA LEU A 369 -10.43 -1.98 -18.76
C LEU A 369 -11.41 -3.02 -18.18
N PRO A 370 -10.96 -3.97 -17.36
CA PRO A 370 -11.85 -4.85 -16.62
C PRO A 370 -12.66 -4.05 -15.59
N THR A 371 -13.84 -4.51 -15.24
CA THR A 371 -14.50 -4.11 -14.01
C THR A 371 -13.74 -4.68 -12.80
N GLU A 372 -13.93 -4.12 -11.61
CA GLU A 372 -13.32 -4.68 -10.40
C GLU A 372 -13.79 -6.10 -10.11
N PHE A 373 -15.01 -6.44 -10.49
CA PHE A 373 -15.58 -7.78 -10.32
C PHE A 373 -14.97 -8.79 -11.30
N GLU A 374 -14.75 -8.40 -12.55
CA GLU A 374 -14.03 -9.23 -13.53
C GLU A 374 -12.58 -9.44 -13.10
N TRP A 375 -11.94 -8.38 -12.58
CA TRP A 375 -10.58 -8.48 -12.06
C TRP A 375 -10.49 -9.45 -10.86
N GLU A 376 -11.41 -9.31 -9.87
CA GLU A 376 -11.43 -10.17 -8.70
C GLU A 376 -11.75 -11.63 -9.06
N ALA A 377 -12.69 -11.87 -9.98
CA ALA A 377 -12.97 -13.19 -10.49
C ALA A 377 -11.76 -13.81 -11.21
N ALA A 378 -11.06 -13.04 -12.05
CA ALA A 378 -9.86 -13.49 -12.73
C ALA A 378 -8.70 -13.81 -11.78
N ALA A 379 -8.60 -13.08 -10.65
CA ALA A 379 -7.56 -13.28 -9.65
C ALA A 379 -7.82 -14.45 -8.71
N SER A 380 -9.08 -14.72 -8.37
CA SER A 380 -9.42 -15.53 -7.21
C SER A 380 -10.35 -16.71 -7.46
N TRP A 381 -11.16 -16.67 -8.51
CA TRP A 381 -12.21 -17.67 -8.72
C TRP A 381 -11.68 -18.96 -9.34
N ASP A 382 -11.78 -20.06 -8.62
CA ASP A 382 -11.54 -21.38 -9.16
C ASP A 382 -12.86 -22.01 -9.63
N ALA A 383 -13.03 -22.10 -10.95
CA ALA A 383 -14.24 -22.64 -11.56
C ALA A 383 -14.40 -24.16 -11.33
N ILE A 384 -13.33 -24.89 -10.99
CA ILE A 384 -13.37 -26.33 -10.74
C ILE A 384 -13.94 -26.60 -9.35
N SER A 385 -13.35 -26.00 -8.33
CA SER A 385 -13.83 -26.13 -6.95
C SER A 385 -15.04 -25.24 -6.66
N ARG A 386 -15.35 -24.28 -7.54
CA ARG A 386 -16.37 -23.26 -7.36
C ARG A 386 -16.17 -22.51 -6.04
N SER A 387 -14.95 -22.14 -5.77
CA SER A 387 -14.55 -21.44 -4.57
C SER A 387 -13.62 -20.27 -4.91
N LYS A 388 -13.57 -19.33 -4.00
CA LYS A 388 -12.71 -18.15 -4.09
C LYS A 388 -11.47 -18.35 -3.24
N LEU A 389 -10.32 -18.02 -3.80
CA LEU A 389 -9.03 -18.06 -3.12
C LEU A 389 -8.69 -16.70 -2.49
N GLY A 390 -7.97 -16.71 -1.38
CA GLY A 390 -7.47 -15.49 -0.72
C GLY A 390 -6.44 -14.75 -1.56
N TYR A 391 -5.60 -15.47 -2.28
CA TYR A 391 -4.59 -14.95 -3.22
C TYR A 391 -4.63 -15.73 -4.56
N PRO A 392 -4.03 -15.21 -5.64
CA PRO A 392 -4.04 -15.91 -6.94
C PRO A 392 -3.48 -17.32 -6.88
N TRP A 393 -2.51 -17.56 -6.02
CA TRP A 393 -1.82 -18.85 -5.82
C TRP A 393 -2.44 -19.74 -4.71
N GLY A 394 -3.50 -19.33 -4.05
CA GLY A 394 -4.14 -20.07 -2.94
C GLY A 394 -4.22 -19.27 -1.64
N GLU A 395 -4.03 -19.97 -0.51
CA GLU A 395 -4.19 -19.39 0.84
C GLU A 395 -2.86 -19.04 1.52
N GLN A 396 -1.74 -19.33 0.89
CA GLN A 396 -0.43 -19.00 1.44
C GLN A 396 -0.25 -17.47 1.48
N THR A 397 0.17 -16.93 2.62
CA THR A 397 0.50 -15.52 2.75
C THR A 397 1.56 -15.07 1.74
N PRO A 398 1.47 -13.87 1.18
CA PRO A 398 2.45 -13.36 0.23
C PRO A 398 3.87 -13.40 0.77
N SER A 399 4.82 -13.74 -0.09
CA SER A 399 6.25 -13.74 0.19
C SER A 399 7.03 -13.22 -1.01
N LYS A 400 8.33 -12.96 -0.80
CA LYS A 400 9.27 -12.53 -1.86
C LYS A 400 9.40 -13.51 -3.04
N ASP A 401 8.97 -14.76 -2.86
CA ASP A 401 9.01 -15.80 -3.91
C ASP A 401 7.69 -15.89 -4.70
N LEU A 402 6.62 -15.30 -4.14
CA LEU A 402 5.27 -15.32 -4.71
C LEU A 402 4.89 -14.04 -5.45
N ALA A 403 5.40 -12.89 -5.02
CA ALA A 403 5.01 -11.61 -5.63
C ALA A 403 6.09 -10.54 -5.45
N ASN A 404 6.16 -9.59 -6.41
CA ASN A 404 6.94 -8.38 -6.24
C ASN A 404 6.15 -7.40 -5.37
N LEU A 405 6.38 -7.49 -4.10
CA LEU A 405 5.81 -6.65 -3.04
C LEU A 405 6.95 -6.07 -2.21
N ASP A 406 6.62 -5.22 -1.24
CA ASP A 406 7.55 -4.96 -0.15
C ASP A 406 8.82 -4.21 -0.52
N GLN A 407 8.81 -3.45 -1.61
CA GLN A 407 9.94 -2.65 -2.07
C GLN A 407 11.24 -3.47 -2.29
N LEU A 408 11.12 -4.76 -2.60
CA LEU A 408 12.27 -5.65 -2.78
C LEU A 408 13.32 -5.05 -3.72
N SER A 409 12.87 -4.42 -4.81
CA SER A 409 13.74 -3.78 -5.79
C SER A 409 13.54 -2.26 -5.91
N PHE A 410 12.65 -1.67 -5.12
CA PHE A 410 12.20 -0.28 -5.31
C PHE A 410 11.75 0.00 -6.76
N GLY A 411 11.03 -0.92 -7.35
CA GLY A 411 10.51 -0.82 -8.70
C GLY A 411 9.83 -2.10 -9.15
N THR A 412 9.26 -2.06 -10.36
CA THR A 412 8.60 -3.20 -10.98
C THR A 412 9.59 -4.30 -11.38
N ALA A 413 9.08 -5.51 -11.60
CA ALA A 413 9.80 -6.64 -12.19
C ALA A 413 9.24 -6.97 -13.59
N PRO A 414 9.98 -7.68 -14.46
CA PRO A 414 9.44 -8.15 -15.73
C PRO A 414 8.18 -9.00 -15.54
N VAL A 415 7.17 -8.85 -16.38
CA VAL A 415 5.96 -9.68 -16.31
C VAL A 415 6.29 -11.17 -16.35
N GLY A 416 5.63 -11.97 -15.50
CA GLY A 416 5.92 -13.38 -15.38
C GLY A 416 7.15 -13.75 -14.54
N SER A 417 7.78 -12.80 -13.89
CA SER A 417 8.91 -12.99 -12.98
C SER A 417 8.60 -13.91 -11.81
N TYR A 418 7.37 -13.95 -11.41
CA TYR A 418 6.85 -14.74 -10.30
C TYR A 418 5.93 -15.83 -10.84
N PRO A 419 6.48 -16.96 -11.31
CA PRO A 419 5.71 -18.00 -11.99
C PRO A 419 4.66 -18.67 -11.11
N LEU A 420 4.81 -18.59 -9.78
CA LEU A 420 3.82 -19.06 -8.81
C LEU A 420 2.69 -18.05 -8.57
N ASN A 421 2.85 -16.78 -8.98
CA ASN A 421 1.80 -15.79 -8.96
C ASN A 421 0.91 -15.94 -10.19
N ILE A 422 0.21 -17.05 -10.22
CA ILE A 422 -0.72 -17.41 -11.29
C ILE A 422 -2.09 -17.73 -10.68
N SER A 423 -3.13 -17.13 -11.22
CA SER A 423 -4.51 -17.37 -10.77
C SER A 423 -5.08 -18.67 -11.37
N PRO A 424 -6.17 -19.20 -10.81
CA PRO A 424 -6.86 -20.36 -11.39
C PRO A 424 -7.28 -20.17 -12.86
N LEU A 425 -7.59 -18.92 -13.25
CA LEU A 425 -7.90 -18.58 -14.63
C LEU A 425 -6.65 -18.57 -15.54
N GLY A 426 -5.46 -18.48 -14.97
CA GLY A 426 -4.19 -18.41 -15.70
C GLY A 426 -3.69 -16.99 -15.96
N CYS A 427 -4.10 -16.01 -15.16
CA CYS A 427 -3.53 -14.66 -15.13
C CYS A 427 -2.29 -14.64 -14.23
N TYR A 428 -1.22 -13.98 -14.67
CA TYR A 428 0.00 -13.79 -13.91
C TYR A 428 0.05 -12.40 -13.26
N GLY A 429 0.73 -12.32 -12.12
CA GLY A 429 1.04 -11.04 -11.47
C GLY A 429 -0.21 -10.24 -11.07
N MET A 430 -1.30 -10.93 -10.68
CA MET A 430 -2.51 -10.26 -10.19
C MET A 430 -2.27 -9.55 -8.84
N ILE A 431 -1.25 -9.95 -8.10
CA ILE A 431 -0.83 -9.30 -6.86
C ILE A 431 0.62 -8.83 -7.01
N GLY A 432 0.88 -7.55 -6.69
CA GLY A 432 2.20 -6.93 -6.75
C GLY A 432 2.49 -6.20 -8.06
N ASP A 433 3.70 -5.71 -8.20
CA ASP A 433 4.24 -4.89 -9.30
C ASP A 433 3.56 -3.52 -9.45
N VAL A 434 2.33 -3.45 -9.90
CA VAL A 434 1.57 -2.20 -10.07
C VAL A 434 0.13 -2.36 -9.60
N TRP A 435 -0.42 -1.33 -8.97
CA TRP A 435 -1.88 -1.21 -8.82
C TRP A 435 -2.52 -1.20 -10.21
N GLU A 436 -3.58 -1.96 -10.39
CA GLU A 436 -4.25 -2.07 -11.68
C GLU A 436 -5.55 -1.28 -11.70
N TRP A 437 -5.64 -0.28 -12.60
CA TRP A 437 -6.86 0.46 -12.85
C TRP A 437 -7.96 -0.46 -13.37
N THR A 438 -9.16 -0.33 -12.80
CA THR A 438 -10.39 -0.95 -13.30
C THR A 438 -11.35 0.11 -13.81
N SER A 439 -12.34 -0.28 -14.63
CA SER A 439 -13.36 0.63 -15.13
C SER A 439 -14.38 1.02 -14.05
N SER A 440 -14.42 0.32 -12.91
CA SER A 440 -15.40 0.53 -11.85
C SER A 440 -15.19 1.84 -11.11
N ASP A 441 -16.27 2.56 -10.88
CA ASP A 441 -16.32 3.61 -9.87
C ASP A 441 -16.24 2.99 -8.47
N PHE A 442 -15.72 3.73 -7.51
CA PHE A 442 -15.69 3.27 -6.13
C PHE A 442 -17.07 3.42 -5.49
N ARG A 443 -17.79 2.31 -5.41
CA ARG A 443 -19.16 2.25 -4.86
C ARG A 443 -19.27 1.23 -3.74
N PRO A 444 -20.26 1.39 -2.82
CA PRO A 444 -20.52 0.38 -1.81
C PRO A 444 -20.96 -0.93 -2.45
N TYR A 445 -20.60 -2.04 -1.82
CA TYR A 445 -21.21 -3.33 -2.13
C TYR A 445 -22.69 -3.39 -1.63
N PRO A 446 -23.52 -4.28 -2.16
CA PRO A 446 -24.85 -4.50 -1.60
C PRO A 446 -24.76 -4.80 -0.09
N ASP A 447 -25.67 -4.22 0.69
CA ASP A 447 -25.71 -4.37 2.17
C ASP A 447 -24.43 -3.90 2.90
N PHE A 448 -23.71 -2.94 2.31
CA PHE A 448 -22.54 -2.31 2.94
C PHE A 448 -22.93 -1.68 4.28
N GLU A 449 -22.10 -1.91 5.29
CA GLU A 449 -22.14 -1.25 6.60
C GLU A 449 -20.78 -0.62 6.91
N SER A 450 -20.77 0.68 7.13
CA SER A 450 -19.58 1.43 7.50
C SER A 450 -19.01 0.93 8.84
N PHE A 451 -17.69 0.71 8.91
CA PHE A 451 -17.02 0.25 10.12
C PHE A 451 -15.49 0.49 10.06
N PRO A 452 -14.84 1.02 11.10
CA PRO A 452 -15.47 1.50 12.34
C PRO A 452 -15.94 2.94 12.26
N TYR A 453 -15.70 3.64 11.16
CA TYR A 453 -16.09 5.04 10.94
C TYR A 453 -16.36 5.30 9.45
N PRO A 454 -17.37 6.16 9.13
CA PRO A 454 -17.79 6.41 7.74
C PRO A 454 -16.72 7.05 6.87
N GLU A 455 -15.83 7.84 7.45
CA GLU A 455 -14.85 8.65 6.74
C GLU A 455 -13.75 7.81 6.08
N TYR A 456 -13.65 6.51 6.40
CA TYR A 456 -12.67 5.65 5.71
C TYR A 456 -13.12 5.30 4.30
N SER A 457 -14.35 4.87 4.10
CA SER A 457 -14.86 4.37 2.82
C SER A 457 -16.06 5.16 2.30
N GLU A 458 -17.10 5.33 3.12
CA GLU A 458 -18.39 5.88 2.71
C GLU A 458 -18.28 7.30 2.14
N ALA A 459 -17.40 8.11 2.71
CA ALA A 459 -17.13 9.49 2.24
C ALA A 459 -16.55 9.57 0.82
N PHE A 460 -16.07 8.46 0.26
CA PHE A 460 -15.43 8.38 -1.06
C PHE A 460 -16.29 7.66 -2.10
N PHE A 461 -17.42 7.09 -1.70
CA PHE A 461 -18.31 6.44 -2.65
C PHE A 461 -18.89 7.45 -3.63
N GLY A 462 -18.84 7.12 -4.90
CA GLY A 462 -19.37 7.98 -5.97
C GLY A 462 -18.72 7.67 -7.31
N ASN A 463 -18.69 8.64 -8.18
CA ASN A 463 -18.12 8.56 -9.53
C ASN A 463 -16.82 9.38 -9.68
N GLU A 464 -16.33 9.97 -8.61
CA GLU A 464 -15.10 10.75 -8.63
C GLU A 464 -13.85 9.87 -8.59
N TYR A 465 -13.99 8.66 -8.05
CA TYR A 465 -12.88 7.72 -7.83
C TYR A 465 -13.06 6.46 -8.65
N LYS A 466 -11.95 5.95 -9.18
CA LYS A 466 -11.87 4.64 -9.84
C LYS A 466 -11.18 3.64 -8.93
N VAL A 467 -11.66 2.39 -8.99
CA VAL A 467 -11.09 1.29 -8.20
C VAL A 467 -9.77 0.81 -8.81
N LEU A 468 -8.79 0.61 -7.94
CA LEU A 468 -7.53 -0.06 -8.24
C LEU A 468 -7.43 -1.38 -7.46
N ARG A 469 -6.80 -2.37 -8.07
CA ARG A 469 -6.66 -3.72 -7.50
C ARG A 469 -5.21 -4.19 -7.53
N GLY A 470 -4.89 -5.22 -6.74
CA GLY A 470 -3.67 -6.00 -6.85
C GLY A 470 -2.47 -5.56 -6.04
N GLY A 471 -2.38 -4.31 -5.64
CA GLY A 471 -1.19 -3.79 -4.97
C GLY A 471 -0.04 -3.47 -5.93
N SER A 472 1.00 -2.83 -5.43
CA SER A 472 2.19 -2.46 -6.20
C SER A 472 3.44 -3.16 -5.67
N TRP A 473 4.59 -2.99 -6.35
CA TRP A 473 5.90 -3.46 -5.89
C TRP A 473 6.24 -2.95 -4.50
N ALA A 474 5.60 -1.93 -4.13
CA ALA A 474 5.73 -1.31 -2.88
C ALA A 474 4.70 -1.84 -1.86
N THR A 475 3.64 -2.62 -2.12
CA THR A 475 2.58 -3.08 -1.19
C THR A 475 2.99 -4.21 -0.23
N ARG A 476 2.54 -4.15 1.06
CA ARG A 476 2.90 -5.10 2.13
C ARG A 476 2.17 -6.43 2.05
N PRO A 477 2.87 -7.53 2.34
CA PRO A 477 2.20 -8.83 2.49
C PRO A 477 0.99 -8.80 3.43
N GLY A 478 1.08 -8.07 4.53
CA GLY A 478 -0.01 -7.95 5.51
C GLY A 478 -1.15 -7.01 5.13
N ALA A 479 -1.01 -6.22 4.07
CA ALA A 479 -2.02 -5.27 3.64
C ALA A 479 -2.80 -5.72 2.40
N ILE A 480 -2.30 -6.72 1.64
CA ILE A 480 -2.88 -7.10 0.37
C ILE A 480 -3.57 -8.46 0.39
N ARG A 481 -4.63 -8.60 -0.37
CA ARG A 481 -5.42 -9.80 -0.63
C ARG A 481 -6.27 -9.60 -1.88
N ASN A 482 -6.83 -10.65 -2.44
CA ASN A 482 -7.66 -10.55 -3.64
C ASN A 482 -8.87 -9.61 -3.49
N THR A 483 -9.39 -9.45 -2.27
CA THR A 483 -10.56 -8.59 -1.99
C THR A 483 -10.20 -7.13 -1.74
N PHE A 484 -8.94 -6.81 -1.50
CA PHE A 484 -8.53 -5.45 -1.18
C PHE A 484 -8.90 -4.48 -2.31
N ARG A 485 -9.60 -3.41 -1.96
CA ARG A 485 -10.03 -2.33 -2.87
C ARG A 485 -9.30 -1.06 -2.52
N ASN A 486 -8.51 -0.57 -3.46
CA ASN A 486 -7.95 0.77 -3.41
C ASN A 486 -8.71 1.67 -4.39
N TRP A 487 -8.64 2.97 -4.19
CA TRP A 487 -9.29 3.93 -5.08
C TRP A 487 -8.49 5.23 -5.17
N ASP A 488 -8.56 5.87 -6.32
CA ASP A 488 -7.97 7.19 -6.50
C ASP A 488 -8.69 7.98 -7.60
N TYR A 489 -8.41 9.29 -7.67
CA TYR A 489 -8.87 10.13 -8.77
C TYR A 489 -8.33 9.63 -10.11
N PRO A 490 -9.13 9.65 -11.18
CA PRO A 490 -8.73 9.15 -12.49
C PRO A 490 -7.55 9.91 -13.12
N VAL A 491 -7.18 11.06 -12.59
CA VAL A 491 -6.07 11.90 -13.08
C VAL A 491 -4.72 11.62 -12.39
N ARG A 492 -4.68 10.73 -11.39
CA ARG A 492 -3.48 10.50 -10.57
C ARG A 492 -2.45 9.64 -11.29
N ARG A 493 -1.24 10.18 -11.48
CA ARG A 493 -0.10 9.52 -12.15
C ARG A 493 1.06 9.21 -11.21
N GLN A 494 1.15 9.88 -10.07
CA GLN A 494 2.25 9.71 -9.11
C GLN A 494 2.16 8.42 -8.31
N ILE A 495 1.02 7.75 -8.31
CA ILE A 495 0.83 6.43 -7.70
C ILE A 495 1.54 5.35 -8.55
N PHE A 496 1.87 4.23 -7.94
CA PHE A 496 2.52 3.10 -8.60
C PHE A 496 1.49 2.25 -9.35
N SER A 497 0.80 2.85 -10.30
CA SER A 497 -0.31 2.25 -11.03
C SER A 497 0.02 1.96 -12.49
N GLY A 498 -0.45 0.83 -12.94
CA GLY A 498 -0.55 0.37 -14.31
C GLY A 498 -1.93 -0.24 -14.54
N PHE A 499 -2.06 -1.23 -15.40
CA PHE A 499 -3.34 -1.87 -15.73
C PHE A 499 -3.15 -3.12 -16.57
N ARG A 500 -4.19 -3.92 -16.68
CA ARG A 500 -4.41 -4.93 -17.73
C ARG A 500 -5.70 -4.64 -18.46
N CYS A 501 -5.86 -5.18 -19.67
CA CYS A 501 -7.08 -4.98 -20.45
C CYS A 501 -7.98 -6.22 -20.41
N ALA A 502 -9.26 -5.96 -20.66
CA ALA A 502 -10.28 -6.97 -20.90
C ALA A 502 -10.99 -6.69 -22.26
N ARG A 503 -11.76 -7.63 -22.71
CA ARG A 503 -12.67 -7.43 -23.83
C ARG A 503 -13.85 -8.37 -23.68
N ASP A 504 -14.98 -8.00 -24.26
CA ASP A 504 -16.17 -8.85 -24.32
C ASP A 504 -15.94 -10.09 -25.20
N ASP A 505 -16.73 -11.15 -24.98
CA ASP A 505 -16.60 -12.43 -25.65
C ASP A 505 -17.09 -12.38 -27.10
#